data_5901b9e7f24894528468c8f302fdf1b5
#
_entry.id   5901b9e7f24894528468c8f302fdf1b5
#
_cell.length_a   1.000
_cell.length_b   1.000
_cell.length_c   1.000
_cell.angle_alpha   90.00
_cell.angle_beta   90.00
_cell.angle_gamma   90.00
#
_symmetry.space_group_name_H-M   'P 1'
#
loop_
_entity.id
_entity.type
_entity.pdbx_description
1 polymer ?
#
loop_
_entity_poly.entity_id
_entity_poly.type
_entity_poly.pdbx_seq_one_letter_code
_entity_poly.pdbx_strand_id
1 'polypeptide(L)'
;MNPNQKITCISATGVTLSVVSMLIGIANLGLNIGLHYKVSDSTTINIPNMNETNPTTTIINNNTQNNFTNITNIIVNKNEERTFLNLTKPLCEVNSWHILSKDNAIRIGEDAHVLVTREPYLSCDPQGCRMFALSQGTTLRGRHANGTIHDRSPFRALISWEMGQAPSPYNTRVECIGWSSTSCHDGISRMSICISGPNNNASAVVWYRGRPVTEIPSWAGNILRTQESECVCHKGVCPVVMTDGPANSKAATKIIYFKEGKIQKIEELQGNAQHIEECSCYGAAGMIKCACRDNWKGANRPIITIDPEMMTHTSKYLCSKILTDTSRPNDPINGNCDAPITGGSPDPGVKGFAFLDGENSWLGRTISKDSRSGYEMLKVPNAETDTQSGPTSYQLIVNNQNWSGYSGAFIDYWANKECFNPCFYVELIRGRPKESDVLWTSNSMVALCGSRERLGSWSWHDGAEIIYFK
;
A
#
# COMPACT_ATOMS: atom_id res chain seq x y z
N MET A 1 -9.49 -7.35 -21.16
CA MET A 1 -10.71 -8.22 -21.25
C MET A 1 -10.29 -9.62 -21.60
N ASN A 2 -10.72 -10.59 -20.79
CA ASN A 2 -10.33 -11.99 -20.99
C ASN A 2 -11.16 -12.58 -22.15
N PRO A 3 -10.56 -13.07 -23.23
CA PRO A 3 -11.28 -13.55 -24.42
C PRO A 3 -12.03 -14.87 -24.23
N ASN A 4 -12.03 -15.46 -23.02
CA ASN A 4 -12.58 -16.81 -22.79
C ASN A 4 -13.91 -16.85 -22.05
N GLN A 5 -14.67 -15.79 -22.03
CA GLN A 5 -16.02 -15.85 -21.44
C GLN A 5 -17.03 -16.41 -22.46
N LYS A 6 -17.23 -17.71 -22.40
CA LYS A 6 -18.30 -18.36 -23.17
C LYS A 6 -19.60 -18.31 -22.38
N ILE A 7 -20.59 -17.64 -22.93
CA ILE A 7 -21.95 -17.71 -22.43
C ILE A 7 -22.64 -18.89 -23.10
N THR A 8 -22.96 -19.89 -22.31
CA THR A 8 -23.71 -21.06 -22.81
C THR A 8 -25.19 -20.79 -22.65
N CYS A 9 -25.87 -20.61 -23.75
CA CYS A 9 -27.32 -20.49 -23.72
C CYS A 9 -27.96 -21.87 -23.68
N ILE A 10 -28.84 -22.06 -22.74
CA ILE A 10 -29.66 -23.28 -22.64
C ILE A 10 -30.87 -23.07 -23.52
N SER A 11 -31.15 -24.06 -24.36
CA SER A 11 -32.24 -24.06 -25.31
C SER A 11 -33.59 -24.01 -24.58
N ALA A 12 -34.34 -23.02 -24.88
CA ALA A 12 -35.79 -23.11 -24.74
C ALA A 12 -36.35 -23.42 -26.13
N THR A 13 -36.94 -24.63 -26.28
CA THR A 13 -37.61 -25.04 -27.50
C THR A 13 -36.73 -25.18 -28.75
N GLY A 14 -35.73 -26.01 -28.75
CA GLY A 14 -35.09 -26.58 -29.93
C GLY A 14 -34.27 -25.63 -30.84
N VAL A 15 -34.01 -24.42 -30.39
CA VAL A 15 -33.16 -23.50 -31.13
C VAL A 15 -31.91 -23.23 -30.29
N THR A 16 -30.77 -23.68 -30.76
CA THR A 16 -29.45 -23.42 -30.17
C THR A 16 -29.05 -21.97 -30.39
N LEU A 17 -29.04 -21.17 -29.33
CA LEU A 17 -28.54 -19.81 -29.35
C LEU A 17 -27.02 -19.79 -29.16
N SER A 18 -26.27 -19.93 -30.23
CA SER A 18 -24.79 -19.71 -30.20
C SER A 18 -24.41 -18.24 -30.44
N VAL A 19 -25.33 -17.31 -30.22
CA VAL A 19 -25.19 -15.91 -30.65
C VAL A 19 -24.79 -14.96 -29.52
N VAL A 20 -24.87 -15.38 -28.27
CA VAL A 20 -24.64 -14.46 -27.12
C VAL A 20 -23.17 -14.07 -26.94
N SER A 21 -22.24 -14.92 -27.37
CA SER A 21 -20.80 -14.56 -27.37
C SER A 21 -20.47 -13.42 -28.33
N MET A 22 -21.27 -13.27 -29.37
CA MET A 22 -21.09 -12.24 -30.38
C MET A 22 -21.66 -10.88 -29.96
N LEU A 23 -22.75 -10.90 -29.18
CA LEU A 23 -23.42 -9.68 -28.73
C LEU A 23 -22.61 -8.85 -27.73
N ILE A 24 -21.84 -9.50 -26.85
CA ILE A 24 -21.00 -8.79 -25.87
C ILE A 24 -19.80 -8.10 -26.53
N GLY A 25 -19.26 -8.72 -27.57
CA GLY A 25 -18.21 -8.09 -28.38
C GLY A 25 -18.69 -6.86 -29.13
N ILE A 26 -19.94 -6.88 -29.56
CA ILE A 26 -20.53 -5.83 -30.41
C ILE A 26 -21.02 -4.62 -29.60
N ALA A 27 -21.54 -4.84 -28.41
CA ALA A 27 -21.92 -3.76 -27.50
C ALA A 27 -20.71 -2.88 -27.10
N ASN A 28 -19.52 -3.47 -27.06
CA ASN A 28 -18.28 -2.75 -26.78
C ASN A 28 -17.73 -1.96 -27.98
N LEU A 29 -18.25 -2.23 -29.19
CA LEU A 29 -17.84 -1.53 -30.40
C LEU A 29 -18.85 -0.45 -30.86
N GLY A 30 -19.93 -0.25 -30.10
CA GLY A 30 -20.94 0.74 -30.40
C GLY A 30 -21.78 0.45 -31.66
N LEU A 31 -21.78 -0.82 -32.10
CA LEU A 31 -22.56 -1.25 -33.26
C LEU A 31 -23.93 -1.76 -32.82
N ASN A 32 -24.99 -1.12 -33.28
CA ASN A 32 -26.39 -1.55 -33.13
C ASN A 32 -26.68 -2.71 -34.07
N ILE A 33 -26.75 -3.92 -33.59
CA ILE A 33 -27.25 -5.07 -34.36
C ILE A 33 -28.66 -5.40 -33.89
N GLY A 34 -29.62 -5.20 -34.74
CA GLY A 34 -30.99 -5.69 -34.55
C GLY A 34 -31.05 -7.20 -34.82
N LEU A 35 -31.30 -7.98 -33.77
CA LEU A 35 -31.62 -9.40 -33.90
C LEU A 35 -33.15 -9.56 -33.98
N HIS A 36 -33.57 -10.12 -35.09
CA HIS A 36 -35.00 -10.38 -35.33
C HIS A 36 -35.31 -11.85 -35.11
N TYR A 37 -36.04 -12.18 -34.06
CA TYR A 37 -36.60 -13.51 -33.91
C TYR A 37 -38.00 -13.45 -33.26
N LYS A 38 -38.78 -14.45 -33.59
CA LYS A 38 -40.15 -14.58 -33.09
C LYS A 38 -40.14 -15.27 -31.73
N VAL A 39 -40.60 -14.58 -30.71
CA VAL A 39 -40.83 -15.17 -29.38
C VAL A 39 -42.31 -15.27 -29.15
N SER A 40 -42.81 -16.49 -28.87
CA SER A 40 -44.23 -16.70 -28.72
C SER A 40 -44.72 -16.62 -27.27
N ASP A 41 -43.83 -16.62 -26.29
CA ASP A 41 -44.16 -16.56 -24.85
C ASP A 41 -43.07 -15.88 -24.03
N SER A 42 -43.36 -15.46 -22.81
CA SER A 42 -42.38 -14.91 -21.88
C SER A 42 -41.33 -16.00 -21.50
N THR A 43 -40.09 -15.73 -21.80
CA THR A 43 -39.00 -16.66 -21.48
C THR A 43 -38.11 -16.05 -20.41
N THR A 44 -37.97 -16.77 -19.31
CA THR A 44 -37.00 -16.44 -18.28
C THR A 44 -35.66 -17.09 -18.64
N ILE A 45 -34.66 -16.30 -18.86
CA ILE A 45 -33.31 -16.80 -19.11
C ILE A 45 -32.52 -16.69 -17.81
N ASN A 46 -32.18 -17.82 -17.24
CA ASN A 46 -31.19 -17.88 -16.15
C ASN A 46 -29.81 -17.85 -16.75
N ILE A 47 -29.12 -16.79 -16.51
CA ILE A 47 -27.69 -16.67 -16.87
C ILE A 47 -26.90 -17.16 -15.66
N PRO A 48 -26.29 -18.34 -15.73
CA PRO A 48 -25.48 -18.80 -14.61
C PRO A 48 -24.28 -17.88 -14.46
N ASN A 49 -24.02 -17.62 -13.24
CA ASN A 49 -23.10 -16.72 -12.62
C ASN A 49 -21.73 -16.62 -13.27
N MET A 50 -21.30 -15.42 -13.44
CA MET A 50 -19.88 -15.15 -13.64
C MET A 50 -19.16 -14.77 -12.35
N ASN A 51 -19.84 -14.79 -11.19
CA ASN A 51 -19.28 -14.68 -9.83
C ASN A 51 -20.38 -14.92 -8.81
N GLU A 52 -20.60 -16.16 -8.46
CA GLU A 52 -21.37 -16.69 -7.30
C GLU A 52 -22.71 -16.04 -6.85
N THR A 53 -23.24 -15.06 -7.52
CA THR A 53 -24.59 -14.53 -7.29
C THR A 53 -25.41 -14.63 -8.58
N ASN A 54 -26.42 -15.49 -8.63
CA ASN A 54 -27.24 -15.72 -9.82
C ASN A 54 -28.07 -14.48 -10.21
N PRO A 55 -27.71 -13.69 -11.21
CA PRO A 55 -28.62 -12.70 -11.73
C PRO A 55 -29.66 -13.41 -12.61
N THR A 56 -30.90 -13.47 -12.16
CA THR A 56 -32.03 -13.86 -12.99
C THR A 56 -32.44 -12.67 -13.84
N THR A 57 -32.16 -12.72 -15.12
CA THR A 57 -32.65 -11.69 -16.04
C THR A 57 -33.97 -12.15 -16.61
N THR A 58 -35.06 -11.52 -16.22
CA THR A 58 -36.39 -11.74 -16.79
C THR A 58 -36.56 -10.83 -17.99
N ILE A 59 -36.65 -11.41 -19.17
CA ILE A 59 -37.00 -10.67 -20.38
C ILE A 59 -38.51 -10.69 -20.47
N ILE A 60 -39.17 -9.56 -20.20
CA ILE A 60 -40.60 -9.41 -20.36
C ILE A 60 -40.86 -8.97 -21.81
N ASN A 61 -41.52 -9.79 -22.57
CA ASN A 61 -41.97 -9.48 -23.89
C ASN A 61 -43.36 -8.80 -23.79
N ASN A 62 -43.38 -7.50 -24.00
CA ASN A 62 -44.67 -6.80 -24.16
C ASN A 62 -45.23 -7.08 -25.55
N ASN A 63 -46.28 -7.85 -25.59
CA ASN A 63 -47.04 -8.21 -26.78
C ASN A 63 -47.60 -6.96 -27.44
N THR A 64 -46.82 -6.36 -28.32
CA THR A 64 -47.33 -5.41 -29.29
C THR A 64 -47.08 -5.94 -30.70
N GLN A 65 -47.98 -5.67 -31.58
CA GLN A 65 -48.22 -6.28 -32.90
C GLN A 65 -47.03 -6.34 -33.90
N ASN A 66 -45.84 -6.01 -33.48
CA ASN A 66 -44.63 -6.19 -34.26
C ASN A 66 -43.70 -7.16 -33.57
N ASN A 67 -43.57 -8.34 -34.11
CA ASN A 67 -42.83 -9.49 -33.62
C ASN A 67 -41.30 -9.30 -33.50
N PHE A 68 -40.81 -8.08 -33.34
CA PHE A 68 -39.39 -7.79 -33.25
C PHE A 68 -39.11 -7.01 -31.97
N THR A 69 -38.50 -7.68 -31.03
CA THR A 69 -38.03 -7.04 -29.78
C THR A 69 -36.61 -6.52 -30.00
N ASN A 70 -36.49 -5.25 -29.88
CA ASN A 70 -35.17 -4.63 -29.89
C ASN A 70 -34.45 -4.97 -28.59
N ILE A 71 -33.47 -5.88 -28.64
CA ILE A 71 -32.71 -6.34 -27.47
C ILE A 71 -31.69 -5.27 -27.00
N THR A 72 -31.75 -4.07 -27.51
CA THR A 72 -30.87 -2.97 -27.13
C THR A 72 -31.00 -2.51 -25.68
N ASN A 73 -31.97 -3.08 -24.93
CA ASN A 73 -32.14 -2.83 -23.50
C ASN A 73 -31.94 -4.05 -22.63
N ILE A 74 -31.10 -5.00 -23.01
CA ILE A 74 -30.49 -5.88 -22.02
C ILE A 74 -29.53 -5.01 -21.21
N ILE A 75 -30.06 -4.28 -20.25
CA ILE A 75 -29.27 -3.80 -19.14
C ILE A 75 -28.87 -5.08 -18.40
N VAL A 76 -27.68 -5.58 -18.74
CA VAL A 76 -26.95 -6.41 -17.79
C VAL A 76 -26.67 -5.44 -16.64
N ASN A 77 -27.60 -5.35 -15.72
CA ASN A 77 -27.31 -4.79 -14.42
C ASN A 77 -26.24 -5.71 -13.86
N LYS A 78 -24.99 -5.42 -14.16
CA LYS A 78 -23.89 -5.77 -13.29
C LYS A 78 -24.11 -4.95 -12.02
N ASN A 79 -25.06 -5.35 -11.22
CA ASN A 79 -24.96 -5.15 -9.80
C ASN A 79 -23.82 -6.07 -9.35
N GLU A 80 -22.60 -5.74 -9.77
CA GLU A 80 -21.49 -5.96 -8.90
C GLU A 80 -21.87 -5.13 -7.67
N GLU A 81 -22.41 -5.78 -6.64
CA GLU A 81 -22.39 -5.19 -5.31
C GLU A 81 -20.92 -4.89 -5.04
N ARG A 82 -20.55 -3.66 -5.34
CA ARG A 82 -19.21 -3.15 -5.00
C ARG A 82 -19.17 -3.12 -3.49
N THR A 83 -18.67 -4.20 -2.91
CA THR A 83 -18.54 -4.33 -1.47
C THR A 83 -17.27 -3.64 -1.01
N PHE A 84 -17.36 -2.92 0.09
CA PHE A 84 -16.19 -2.42 0.80
C PHE A 84 -15.32 -3.58 1.29
N LEU A 85 -14.03 -3.37 1.31
CA LEU A 85 -13.07 -4.28 1.93
C LEU A 85 -13.45 -4.54 3.38
N ASN A 86 -13.44 -5.82 3.76
CA ASN A 86 -13.69 -6.29 5.11
C ASN A 86 -12.44 -7.01 5.65
N LEU A 87 -11.91 -6.55 6.77
CA LEU A 87 -10.68 -7.04 7.38
C LEU A 87 -10.86 -8.24 8.32
N THR A 88 -11.94 -9.00 8.19
CA THR A 88 -12.23 -10.09 9.13
C THR A 88 -11.29 -11.28 9.03
N LYS A 89 -10.65 -11.51 7.89
CA LYS A 89 -9.69 -12.61 7.74
C LYS A 89 -8.47 -12.42 8.66
N PRO A 90 -7.93 -13.53 9.22
CA PRO A 90 -6.69 -13.46 9.97
C PRO A 90 -5.47 -13.28 9.05
N LEU A 91 -4.31 -12.96 9.63
CA LEU A 91 -3.05 -13.06 8.92
C LEU A 91 -2.70 -14.52 8.63
N CYS A 92 -2.07 -14.76 7.48
CA CYS A 92 -1.50 -16.05 7.16
C CYS A 92 -0.26 -16.32 8.04
N GLU A 93 -0.04 -17.59 8.37
CA GLU A 93 1.19 -18.03 9.00
C GLU A 93 2.36 -17.89 8.02
N VAL A 94 3.50 -17.40 8.53
CA VAL A 94 4.72 -17.20 7.76
C VAL A 94 5.87 -17.95 8.39
N ASN A 95 6.56 -18.75 7.58
CA ASN A 95 7.80 -19.44 7.95
C ASN A 95 9.02 -18.94 7.18
N SER A 96 8.80 -18.31 6.05
CA SER A 96 9.84 -17.63 5.27
C SER A 96 9.24 -16.54 4.40
N TRP A 97 10.11 -15.73 3.81
CA TRP A 97 9.74 -14.65 2.91
C TRP A 97 10.31 -14.91 1.52
N HIS A 98 9.52 -14.66 0.50
CA HIS A 98 9.91 -14.85 -0.90
C HIS A 98 9.71 -13.57 -1.70
N ILE A 99 10.50 -13.42 -2.74
CA ILE A 99 10.42 -12.27 -3.62
C ILE A 99 9.06 -12.20 -4.31
N LEU A 100 8.42 -11.03 -4.24
CA LEU A 100 7.27 -10.69 -5.05
C LEU A 100 7.70 -9.95 -6.31
N SER A 101 8.49 -8.89 -6.15
CA SER A 101 8.90 -8.04 -7.24
C SER A 101 10.08 -7.15 -6.89
N LYS A 102 10.80 -6.71 -7.93
CA LYS A 102 11.84 -5.67 -7.88
C LYS A 102 11.62 -4.73 -9.05
N ASP A 103 11.95 -3.45 -8.88
CA ASP A 103 11.87 -2.49 -9.99
C ASP A 103 13.20 -2.28 -10.71
N ASN A 104 14.35 -2.59 -10.09
CA ASN A 104 15.70 -2.38 -10.63
C ASN A 104 15.94 -0.96 -11.16
N ALA A 105 15.32 0.05 -10.56
CA ALA A 105 15.23 1.40 -11.10
C ALA A 105 16.62 2.03 -11.33
N ILE A 106 17.54 1.90 -10.38
CA ILE A 106 18.89 2.49 -10.50
C ILE A 106 19.68 1.81 -11.61
N ARG A 107 19.60 0.48 -11.72
CA ARG A 107 20.28 -0.28 -12.79
C ARG A 107 19.73 0.07 -14.17
N ILE A 108 18.42 0.13 -14.31
CA ILE A 108 17.74 0.48 -15.56
C ILE A 108 17.96 1.95 -15.90
N GLY A 109 18.05 2.82 -14.90
CA GLY A 109 18.25 4.26 -15.07
C GLY A 109 19.55 4.64 -15.76
N GLU A 110 20.51 3.71 -15.92
CA GLU A 110 21.70 3.93 -16.72
C GLU A 110 21.35 4.20 -18.20
N ASP A 111 20.39 3.46 -18.75
CA ASP A 111 20.06 3.48 -20.17
C ASP A 111 18.67 4.06 -20.49
N ALA A 112 17.87 4.37 -19.51
CA ALA A 112 16.49 4.75 -19.68
C ALA A 112 16.12 6.03 -18.88
N HIS A 113 14.98 6.61 -19.23
CA HIS A 113 14.41 7.76 -18.53
C HIS A 113 13.74 7.34 -17.24
N VAL A 114 14.52 7.01 -16.21
CA VAL A 114 14.01 6.63 -14.90
C VAL A 114 13.90 7.85 -13.99
N LEU A 115 12.74 8.00 -13.38
CA LEU A 115 12.46 9.11 -12.47
C LEU A 115 13.25 8.97 -11.16
N VAL A 116 13.75 10.09 -10.66
CA VAL A 116 14.28 10.20 -9.30
C VAL A 116 13.12 10.11 -8.33
N THR A 117 13.22 9.20 -7.38
CA THR A 117 12.17 8.94 -6.39
C THR A 117 12.76 8.75 -4.99
N ARG A 118 11.93 8.89 -3.99
CA ARG A 118 12.12 8.35 -2.64
C ARG A 118 10.77 8.05 -2.01
N GLU A 119 10.79 7.45 -0.85
CA GLU A 119 9.62 6.99 -0.11
C GLU A 119 8.72 6.09 -0.98
N PRO A 120 9.30 4.98 -1.54
CA PRO A 120 8.50 4.03 -2.30
C PRO A 120 7.62 3.19 -1.38
N TYR A 121 6.52 2.72 -1.91
CA TYR A 121 5.69 1.70 -1.26
C TYR A 121 4.86 0.95 -2.30
N LEU A 122 4.17 -0.08 -1.86
CA LEU A 122 3.15 -0.76 -2.66
C LEU A 122 1.79 -0.58 -2.03
N SER A 123 0.79 -0.50 -2.86
CA SER A 123 -0.61 -0.54 -2.46
C SER A 123 -1.39 -1.38 -3.46
N CYS A 124 -2.30 -2.20 -2.92
CA CYS A 124 -3.08 -3.13 -3.73
C CYS A 124 -4.53 -2.66 -3.82
N ASP A 125 -5.20 -3.13 -4.84
CA ASP A 125 -6.61 -2.90 -5.12
C ASP A 125 -7.22 -4.18 -5.70
N PRO A 126 -8.52 -4.21 -6.05
CA PRO A 126 -9.12 -5.41 -6.64
C PRO A 126 -8.49 -5.91 -7.93
N GLN A 127 -7.67 -5.09 -8.59
CA GLN A 127 -6.95 -5.47 -9.82
C GLN A 127 -5.55 -6.04 -9.54
N GLY A 128 -5.05 -5.93 -8.32
CA GLY A 128 -3.71 -6.34 -7.92
C GLY A 128 -2.93 -5.22 -7.23
N CYS A 129 -1.62 -5.34 -7.17
CA CYS A 129 -0.75 -4.39 -6.51
C CYS A 129 -0.01 -3.51 -7.51
N ARG A 130 0.21 -2.25 -7.14
CA ARG A 130 1.03 -1.29 -7.89
C ARG A 130 2.14 -0.77 -7.00
N MET A 131 3.22 -0.36 -7.63
CA MET A 131 4.30 0.37 -6.99
C MET A 131 3.98 1.87 -6.96
N PHE A 132 4.30 2.50 -5.84
CA PHE A 132 4.11 3.93 -5.58
C PHE A 132 5.42 4.53 -5.10
N ALA A 133 5.65 5.79 -5.39
CA ALA A 133 6.74 6.56 -4.81
C ALA A 133 6.48 8.07 -4.93
N LEU A 134 7.25 8.86 -4.21
CA LEU A 134 7.27 10.31 -4.37
C LEU A 134 8.36 10.67 -5.39
N SER A 135 7.94 11.13 -6.56
CA SER A 135 8.82 11.61 -7.62
C SER A 135 9.42 12.97 -7.26
N GLN A 136 10.61 13.24 -7.75
CA GLN A 136 11.24 14.58 -7.68
C GLN A 136 10.99 15.41 -8.95
N GLY A 137 10.19 14.92 -9.88
CA GLY A 137 9.88 15.63 -11.13
C GLY A 137 11.01 15.67 -12.14
N THR A 138 11.99 14.81 -12.02
CA THR A 138 13.15 14.71 -12.91
C THR A 138 13.61 13.27 -13.07
N THR A 139 14.41 13.01 -14.08
CA THR A 139 15.04 11.70 -14.31
C THR A 139 16.45 11.67 -13.74
N LEU A 140 16.99 10.48 -13.50
CA LEU A 140 18.35 10.28 -12.97
C LEU A 140 19.45 10.96 -13.82
N ARG A 141 19.27 11.00 -15.12
CA ARG A 141 20.20 11.63 -16.06
C ARG A 141 19.83 13.09 -16.41
N GLY A 142 18.75 13.59 -15.86
CA GLY A 142 18.30 14.97 -16.06
C GLY A 142 19.16 15.98 -15.29
N ARG A 143 19.27 17.20 -15.84
CA ARG A 143 19.99 18.30 -15.18
C ARG A 143 19.47 18.59 -13.77
N HIS A 144 18.18 18.41 -13.57
CA HIS A 144 17.52 18.70 -12.30
C HIS A 144 17.62 17.55 -11.28
N ALA A 145 18.33 16.47 -11.60
CA ALA A 145 18.63 15.39 -10.65
C ALA A 145 19.56 15.88 -9.53
N ASN A 146 20.41 16.86 -9.81
CA ASN A 146 21.29 17.45 -8.81
C ASN A 146 20.47 18.16 -7.73
N GLY A 147 20.79 17.87 -6.47
CA GLY A 147 20.12 18.48 -5.31
C GLY A 147 18.85 17.77 -4.88
N THR A 148 18.50 16.63 -5.47
CA THR A 148 17.31 15.82 -5.06
C THR A 148 17.48 15.12 -3.72
N ILE A 149 18.54 15.38 -2.99
CA ILE A 149 18.70 15.00 -1.59
C ILE A 149 17.63 15.64 -0.68
N HIS A 150 17.05 16.74 -1.07
CA HIS A 150 16.03 17.44 -0.27
C HIS A 150 14.70 16.70 -0.32
N ASP A 151 14.11 16.47 0.85
CA ASP A 151 12.86 15.70 0.98
C ASP A 151 11.64 16.47 0.47
N ARG A 152 11.67 17.79 0.59
CA ARG A 152 10.53 18.65 0.24
C ARG A 152 10.90 19.62 -0.86
N SER A 153 10.10 19.63 -1.89
CA SER A 153 10.17 20.56 -2.99
C SER A 153 8.79 20.71 -3.65
N PRO A 154 8.55 21.78 -4.40
CA PRO A 154 7.29 21.95 -5.13
C PRO A 154 7.12 20.99 -6.30
N PHE A 155 8.17 20.24 -6.67
CA PHE A 155 8.17 19.32 -7.80
C PHE A 155 7.78 17.90 -7.42
N ARG A 156 7.60 17.60 -6.15
CA ARG A 156 7.27 16.25 -5.70
C ARG A 156 5.82 15.89 -5.95
N ALA A 157 5.61 14.65 -6.33
CA ALA A 157 4.28 14.10 -6.59
C ALA A 157 4.26 12.61 -6.26
N LEU A 158 3.12 12.13 -5.78
CA LEU A 158 2.88 10.70 -5.67
C LEU A 158 2.59 10.13 -7.06
N ILE A 159 3.44 9.22 -7.49
CA ILE A 159 3.30 8.49 -8.75
C ILE A 159 3.07 7.01 -8.47
N SER A 160 2.43 6.34 -9.40
CA SER A 160 2.27 4.88 -9.37
C SER A 160 2.52 4.27 -10.73
N TRP A 161 2.98 3.03 -10.74
CA TRP A 161 3.26 2.28 -11.97
C TRP A 161 3.05 0.79 -11.75
N GLU A 162 3.09 0.06 -12.83
CA GLU A 162 2.94 -1.39 -12.82
C GLU A 162 4.10 -2.04 -12.05
N MET A 163 3.77 -2.96 -11.16
CA MET A 163 4.72 -3.68 -10.33
C MET A 163 5.77 -4.41 -11.20
N GLY A 164 7.04 -4.30 -10.79
CA GLY A 164 8.16 -4.95 -11.46
C GLY A 164 8.82 -4.11 -12.56
N GLN A 165 8.32 -2.91 -12.82
CA GLN A 165 8.92 -1.96 -13.75
C GLN A 165 9.60 -0.81 -13.02
N ALA A 166 10.59 -0.19 -13.66
CA ALA A 166 11.18 1.04 -13.19
C ALA A 166 10.26 2.23 -13.52
N PRO A 167 10.11 3.21 -12.62
CA PRO A 167 9.24 4.34 -12.86
C PRO A 167 9.84 5.27 -13.92
N SER A 168 9.09 5.52 -14.98
CA SER A 168 9.49 6.46 -16.04
C SER A 168 8.35 7.46 -16.32
N PRO A 169 8.62 8.58 -17.01
CA PRO A 169 7.56 9.48 -17.43
C PRO A 169 6.50 8.82 -18.34
N TYR A 170 6.83 7.68 -18.93
CA TYR A 170 5.99 7.01 -19.93
C TYR A 170 5.06 5.95 -19.34
N ASN A 171 5.39 5.40 -18.16
CA ASN A 171 4.62 4.30 -17.55
C ASN A 171 3.99 4.65 -16.20
N THR A 172 4.18 5.86 -15.73
CA THR A 172 3.65 6.33 -14.44
C THR A 172 2.43 7.20 -14.62
N ARG A 173 1.56 7.19 -13.63
CA ARG A 173 0.49 8.16 -13.47
C ARG A 173 0.68 8.91 -12.16
N VAL A 174 0.25 10.17 -12.14
CA VAL A 174 0.28 11.01 -10.95
C VAL A 174 -1.01 10.78 -10.17
N GLU A 175 -0.88 10.40 -8.92
CA GLU A 175 -2.02 10.25 -8.01
C GLU A 175 -2.40 11.58 -7.35
N CYS A 176 -1.41 12.34 -6.90
CA CYS A 176 -1.56 13.67 -6.33
C CYS A 176 -0.21 14.37 -6.20
N ILE A 177 -0.24 15.67 -5.92
CA ILE A 177 0.96 16.52 -5.82
C ILE A 177 1.32 16.73 -4.35
N GLY A 178 2.52 16.42 -3.97
CA GLY A 178 3.03 16.64 -2.62
C GLY A 178 4.32 15.87 -2.32
N TRP A 179 4.89 16.16 -1.16
CA TRP A 179 6.15 15.60 -0.68
C TRP A 179 5.97 14.61 0.49
N SER A 180 4.74 14.35 0.90
CA SER A 180 4.36 13.30 1.86
C SER A 180 3.04 12.69 1.42
N SER A 181 2.87 11.40 1.58
CA SER A 181 1.71 10.73 1.00
C SER A 181 1.27 9.47 1.75
N THR A 182 0.07 9.06 1.45
CA THR A 182 -0.48 7.74 1.68
C THR A 182 -1.51 7.42 0.61
N SER A 183 -1.77 6.15 0.38
CA SER A 183 -2.79 5.72 -0.57
C SER A 183 -3.34 4.36 -0.14
N CYS A 184 -4.63 4.15 -0.32
CA CYS A 184 -5.28 2.87 -0.07
C CYS A 184 -6.57 2.74 -0.89
N HIS A 185 -7.08 1.54 -1.00
CA HIS A 185 -8.31 1.24 -1.72
C HIS A 185 -9.33 0.62 -0.77
N ASP A 186 -10.53 1.11 -0.79
CA ASP A 186 -11.60 0.64 0.12
C ASP A 186 -12.41 -0.54 -0.44
N GLY A 187 -12.09 -1.00 -1.64
CA GLY A 187 -12.82 -2.01 -2.40
C GLY A 187 -13.67 -1.41 -3.51
N ILE A 188 -14.01 -0.13 -3.43
CA ILE A 188 -14.80 0.61 -4.41
C ILE A 188 -13.92 1.56 -5.22
N SER A 189 -13.11 2.35 -4.53
CA SER A 189 -12.21 3.31 -5.16
C SER A 189 -10.98 3.57 -4.30
N ARG A 190 -9.96 4.16 -4.93
CA ARG A 190 -8.73 4.54 -4.26
C ARG A 190 -8.87 5.92 -3.62
N MET A 191 -8.39 6.00 -2.38
CA MET A 191 -8.12 7.25 -1.69
C MET A 191 -6.62 7.50 -1.71
N SER A 192 -6.20 8.68 -2.15
CA SER A 192 -4.81 9.12 -2.11
C SER A 192 -4.73 10.47 -1.42
N ILE A 193 -3.74 10.63 -0.55
CA ILE A 193 -3.53 11.86 0.21
C ILE A 193 -2.10 12.33 -0.08
N CYS A 194 -1.96 13.59 -0.48
CA CYS A 194 -0.68 14.26 -0.62
C CYS A 194 -0.64 15.51 0.24
N ILE A 195 0.52 15.78 0.82
CA ILE A 195 0.78 16.96 1.62
C ILE A 195 1.82 17.81 0.90
N SER A 196 1.53 19.07 0.74
CA SER A 196 2.40 20.04 0.05
C SER A 196 2.32 21.41 0.73
N GLY A 197 3.19 22.31 0.30
CA GLY A 197 3.26 23.66 0.78
C GLY A 197 4.51 23.94 1.63
N PRO A 198 4.63 25.16 2.14
CA PRO A 198 5.78 25.54 2.97
C PRO A 198 5.73 24.80 4.33
N ASN A 199 6.89 24.68 4.97
CA ASN A 199 7.03 23.92 6.22
C ASN A 199 6.09 24.39 7.33
N ASN A 200 5.79 25.66 7.40
CA ASN A 200 4.96 26.26 8.45
C ASN A 200 3.49 26.41 8.05
N ASN A 201 3.13 26.06 6.84
CA ASN A 201 1.75 26.18 6.33
C ASN A 201 1.45 25.16 5.24
N ALA A 202 1.76 23.90 5.50
CA ALA A 202 1.42 22.81 4.60
C ALA A 202 -0.05 22.43 4.71
N SER A 203 -0.56 21.78 3.70
CA SER A 203 -1.90 21.21 3.70
C SER A 203 -1.93 19.83 3.07
N ALA A 204 -2.84 18.99 3.57
CA ALA A 204 -3.12 17.69 3.00
C ALA A 204 -4.35 17.77 2.10
N VAL A 205 -4.24 17.28 0.87
CA VAL A 205 -5.37 17.15 -0.05
C VAL A 205 -5.73 15.68 -0.18
N VAL A 206 -6.97 15.36 0.09
CA VAL A 206 -7.52 14.00 0.02
C VAL A 206 -8.25 13.82 -1.29
N TRP A 207 -7.78 12.88 -2.08
CA TRP A 207 -8.37 12.48 -3.36
C TRP A 207 -9.16 11.19 -3.20
N TYR A 208 -10.33 11.14 -3.78
CA TYR A 208 -11.14 9.94 -3.88
C TYR A 208 -11.81 9.87 -5.25
N ARG A 209 -11.76 8.71 -5.90
CA ARG A 209 -12.22 8.53 -7.29
C ARG A 209 -11.54 9.50 -8.28
N GLY A 210 -10.27 9.81 -8.03
CA GLY A 210 -9.49 10.69 -8.91
C GLY A 210 -9.84 12.16 -8.82
N ARG A 211 -10.54 12.59 -7.76
CA ARG A 211 -10.94 13.99 -7.52
C ARG A 211 -10.57 14.43 -6.10
N PRO A 212 -10.15 15.69 -5.90
CA PRO A 212 -9.97 16.24 -4.56
C PRO A 212 -11.32 16.37 -3.86
N VAL A 213 -11.40 15.88 -2.64
CA VAL A 213 -12.63 15.86 -1.84
C VAL A 213 -12.50 16.70 -0.57
N THR A 214 -11.34 16.61 0.08
CA THR A 214 -11.11 17.23 1.40
C THR A 214 -9.73 17.86 1.43
N GLU A 215 -9.62 18.99 2.12
CA GLU A 215 -8.35 19.64 2.40
C GLU A 215 -8.19 19.79 3.91
N ILE A 216 -7.02 19.44 4.45
CA ILE A 216 -6.70 19.52 5.86
C ILE A 216 -5.52 20.46 6.04
N PRO A 217 -5.71 21.61 6.73
CA PRO A 217 -4.60 22.52 6.99
C PRO A 217 -3.68 21.99 8.09
N SER A 218 -2.46 22.45 8.10
CA SER A 218 -1.51 22.24 9.20
C SER A 218 -2.12 22.71 10.52
N TRP A 219 -1.92 21.95 11.59
CA TRP A 219 -2.43 22.28 12.91
C TRP A 219 -1.36 22.68 13.94
N ALA A 220 -0.09 22.48 13.61
CA ALA A 220 1.04 22.85 14.47
C ALA A 220 2.10 23.70 13.76
N GLY A 221 1.90 23.98 12.48
CA GLY A 221 2.77 24.87 11.72
C GLY A 221 4.19 24.35 11.52
N ASN A 222 4.41 23.04 11.52
CA ASN A 222 5.76 22.47 11.41
C ASN A 222 5.78 21.13 10.69
N ILE A 223 5.67 21.19 9.38
CA ILE A 223 5.78 20.06 8.46
C ILE A 223 4.73 18.99 8.77
N LEU A 224 3.48 19.29 8.42
CA LEU A 224 2.43 18.28 8.38
C LEU A 224 2.87 17.13 7.48
N ARG A 225 2.76 15.90 7.97
CA ARG A 225 3.29 14.71 7.30
C ARG A 225 2.49 13.47 7.64
N THR A 226 2.60 12.44 6.83
CA THR A 226 1.81 11.23 6.98
C THR A 226 2.65 9.96 6.80
N GLN A 227 2.04 8.86 6.43
CA GLN A 227 2.56 7.51 6.60
C GLN A 227 3.70 7.13 5.66
N GLU A 228 3.74 7.67 4.46
CA GLU A 228 4.70 7.27 3.43
C GLU A 228 4.59 5.78 3.06
N SER A 229 3.42 5.19 3.30
CA SER A 229 3.05 3.82 2.93
C SER A 229 1.54 3.65 2.89
N GLU A 230 1.08 2.46 2.54
CA GLU A 230 -0.34 2.15 2.37
C GLU A 230 -1.15 2.42 3.64
N CYS A 231 -2.28 3.12 3.51
CA CYS A 231 -3.32 3.11 4.52
C CYS A 231 -4.19 1.85 4.39
N VAL A 232 -5.11 1.64 5.30
CA VAL A 232 -5.93 0.43 5.35
C VAL A 232 -7.37 0.82 5.58
N CYS A 233 -8.27 0.19 4.85
CA CYS A 233 -9.71 0.45 4.96
C CYS A 233 -10.46 -0.76 5.50
N HIS A 234 -11.53 -0.51 6.24
CA HIS A 234 -12.45 -1.54 6.70
C HIS A 234 -13.88 -1.03 6.62
N LYS A 235 -14.73 -1.73 5.87
CA LYS A 235 -16.13 -1.34 5.65
C LYS A 235 -16.28 0.13 5.21
N GLY A 236 -15.37 0.58 4.35
CA GLY A 236 -15.33 1.93 3.83
C GLY A 236 -14.60 2.97 4.67
N VAL A 237 -14.28 2.66 5.92
CA VAL A 237 -13.55 3.57 6.81
C VAL A 237 -12.06 3.36 6.68
N CYS A 238 -11.33 4.40 6.35
CA CYS A 238 -9.89 4.40 6.12
C CYS A 238 -9.18 5.33 7.12
N PRO A 239 -8.70 4.80 8.25
CA PRO A 239 -7.92 5.59 9.20
C PRO A 239 -6.54 5.93 8.63
N VAL A 240 -6.08 7.16 8.87
CA VAL A 240 -4.76 7.64 8.48
C VAL A 240 -4.11 8.32 9.67
N VAL A 241 -2.83 8.07 9.87
CA VAL A 241 -2.03 8.71 10.92
C VAL A 241 -1.25 9.87 10.31
N MET A 242 -1.43 11.05 10.86
CA MET A 242 -0.70 12.26 10.46
C MET A 242 -0.05 12.91 11.67
N THR A 243 1.09 13.53 11.46
CA THR A 243 1.85 14.24 12.49
C THR A 243 2.21 15.64 12.01
N ASP A 244 2.12 16.60 12.90
CA ASP A 244 2.59 17.96 12.69
C ASP A 244 3.29 18.42 13.98
N GLY A 245 4.43 19.05 13.82
CA GLY A 245 5.24 19.49 14.95
C GLY A 245 6.70 19.02 14.83
N PRO A 246 7.52 19.31 15.85
CA PRO A 246 8.95 19.01 15.80
C PRO A 246 9.25 17.53 15.58
N ALA A 247 10.37 17.25 14.90
CA ALA A 247 10.86 15.89 14.70
C ALA A 247 11.69 15.36 15.89
N ASN A 248 12.12 16.23 16.80
CA ASN A 248 13.02 15.91 17.92
C ASN A 248 12.47 16.34 19.28
N SER A 249 11.18 16.54 19.36
CA SER A 249 10.47 16.84 20.60
C SER A 249 8.99 16.49 20.46
N LYS A 250 8.15 16.85 21.42
CA LYS A 250 6.73 16.54 21.38
C LYS A 250 6.08 17.14 20.14
N ALA A 251 5.43 16.33 19.36
CA ALA A 251 4.63 16.69 18.19
C ALA A 251 3.16 16.35 18.39
N ALA A 252 2.30 16.91 17.56
CA ALA A 252 0.87 16.65 17.58
C ALA A 252 0.52 15.63 16.50
N THR A 253 0.18 14.43 16.92
CA THR A 253 -0.26 13.34 16.05
C THR A 253 -1.76 13.18 16.16
N LYS A 254 -2.40 13.00 15.01
CA LYS A 254 -3.83 12.72 14.90
C LYS A 254 -4.08 11.48 14.07
N ILE A 255 -5.11 10.74 14.46
CA ILE A 255 -5.68 9.66 13.66
C ILE A 255 -6.98 10.19 13.06
N ILE A 256 -7.02 10.22 11.73
CA ILE A 256 -8.15 10.78 10.99
C ILE A 256 -8.83 9.64 10.24
N TYR A 257 -10.14 9.50 10.48
CA TYR A 257 -10.95 8.45 9.88
C TYR A 257 -11.70 9.03 8.68
N PHE A 258 -11.40 8.51 7.50
CA PHE A 258 -12.05 8.93 6.25
C PHE A 258 -13.06 7.88 5.78
N LYS A 259 -14.11 8.34 5.15
CA LYS A 259 -15.01 7.51 4.34
C LYS A 259 -15.28 8.23 3.03
N GLU A 260 -14.97 7.57 1.91
CA GLU A 260 -15.11 8.16 0.57
C GLU A 260 -14.39 9.53 0.46
N GLY A 261 -13.23 9.64 1.10
CA GLY A 261 -12.42 10.85 1.14
C GLY A 261 -12.88 11.93 2.11
N LYS A 262 -13.98 11.72 2.83
CA LYS A 262 -14.53 12.69 3.80
C LYS A 262 -14.19 12.31 5.22
N ILE A 263 -13.89 13.30 6.04
CA ILE A 263 -13.58 13.10 7.46
C ILE A 263 -14.84 12.67 8.21
N GLN A 264 -14.73 11.54 8.90
CA GLN A 264 -15.77 11.03 9.81
C GLN A 264 -15.46 11.36 11.26
N LYS A 265 -14.21 11.27 11.64
CA LYS A 265 -13.74 11.51 13.00
C LYS A 265 -12.27 11.91 12.99
N ILE A 266 -11.87 12.75 13.92
CA ILE A 266 -10.47 13.06 14.20
C ILE A 266 -10.21 12.73 15.66
N GLU A 267 -9.17 11.94 15.91
CA GLU A 267 -8.70 11.66 17.27
C GLU A 267 -7.29 12.20 17.47
N GLU A 268 -7.03 12.78 18.62
CA GLU A 268 -5.65 13.04 19.03
C GLU A 268 -5.03 11.76 19.57
N LEU A 269 -3.72 11.61 19.38
CA LEU A 269 -2.99 10.44 19.85
C LEU A 269 -3.20 10.24 21.36
N GLN A 270 -3.62 9.03 21.72
CA GLN A 270 -3.81 8.58 23.09
C GLN A 270 -2.88 7.41 23.40
N GLY A 271 -2.55 7.20 24.67
CA GLY A 271 -1.71 6.10 25.11
C GLY A 271 -0.26 6.50 25.38
N ASN A 272 0.64 5.52 25.41
CA ASN A 272 2.02 5.71 25.88
C ASN A 272 3.01 6.16 24.79
N ALA A 273 2.64 6.08 23.52
CA ALA A 273 3.49 6.56 22.44
C ALA A 273 3.76 8.06 22.59
N GLN A 274 5.01 8.47 22.54
CA GLN A 274 5.40 9.85 22.81
C GLN A 274 5.72 10.64 21.54
N HIS A 275 6.13 9.96 20.48
CA HIS A 275 6.38 10.57 19.18
C HIS A 275 6.05 9.58 18.08
N ILE A 276 5.34 10.03 17.06
CA ILE A 276 4.86 9.18 15.96
C ILE A 276 5.24 9.81 14.63
N GLU A 277 5.90 9.02 13.81
CA GLU A 277 6.27 9.34 12.45
C GLU A 277 6.02 8.13 11.54
N GLU A 278 5.63 8.38 10.31
CA GLU A 278 5.72 7.45 9.19
C GLU A 278 5.23 6.03 9.53
N CYS A 279 4.00 5.91 10.03
CA CYS A 279 3.43 4.63 10.40
C CYS A 279 3.28 3.69 9.21
N SER A 280 3.63 2.42 9.42
CA SER A 280 3.37 1.32 8.48
C SER A 280 2.23 0.48 9.03
N CYS A 281 1.11 0.49 8.33
CA CYS A 281 -0.13 -0.11 8.80
C CYS A 281 -0.51 -1.35 7.98
N TYR A 282 -1.17 -2.28 8.62
CA TYR A 282 -1.83 -3.41 7.99
C TYR A 282 -3.09 -3.77 8.77
N GLY A 283 -4.00 -4.47 8.15
CA GLY A 283 -5.25 -4.87 8.77
C GLY A 283 -5.46 -6.37 8.71
N ALA A 284 -5.97 -6.95 9.79
CA ALA A 284 -6.42 -8.33 9.87
C ALA A 284 -7.29 -8.52 11.11
N ALA A 285 -8.13 -9.54 11.11
CA ALA A 285 -9.00 -9.88 12.25
C ALA A 285 -9.83 -8.70 12.76
N GLY A 286 -10.26 -7.82 11.86
CA GLY A 286 -11.09 -6.66 12.18
C GLY A 286 -10.35 -5.47 12.78
N MET A 287 -9.03 -5.54 12.92
CA MET A 287 -8.21 -4.50 13.51
C MET A 287 -7.13 -4.00 12.55
N ILE A 288 -6.70 -2.77 12.74
CA ILE A 288 -5.56 -2.18 12.03
C ILE A 288 -4.45 -1.95 13.03
N LYS A 289 -3.26 -2.46 12.72
CA LYS A 289 -2.06 -2.24 13.52
C LYS A 289 -1.02 -1.49 12.72
N CYS A 290 -0.42 -0.49 13.35
CA CYS A 290 0.62 0.34 12.74
C CYS A 290 1.87 0.26 13.61
N ALA A 291 3.01 -0.09 13.00
CA ALA A 291 4.32 0.10 13.61
C ALA A 291 4.88 1.40 13.06
N CYS A 292 5.30 2.29 13.93
CA CYS A 292 5.68 3.64 13.58
C CYS A 292 7.16 3.92 13.90
N ARG A 293 7.57 5.16 13.75
CA ARG A 293 8.89 5.67 14.07
C ARG A 293 8.77 6.69 15.19
N ASP A 294 9.53 6.51 16.25
CA ASP A 294 9.76 7.55 17.24
C ASP A 294 11.05 8.28 16.87
N ASN A 295 10.92 9.50 16.38
CA ASN A 295 12.07 10.29 15.94
C ASN A 295 12.64 11.19 17.05
N TRP A 296 12.09 11.10 18.23
CA TRP A 296 12.49 11.93 19.37
C TRP A 296 13.42 11.21 20.33
N LYS A 297 13.01 10.05 20.87
CA LYS A 297 13.78 9.36 21.92
C LYS A 297 13.74 7.82 21.89
N GLY A 298 12.92 7.21 21.07
CA GLY A 298 12.73 5.76 21.13
C GLY A 298 13.41 5.00 20.00
N ALA A 299 14.20 3.98 20.35
CA ALA A 299 14.69 2.98 19.39
C ALA A 299 13.75 1.77 19.28
N ASN A 300 12.78 1.66 20.17
CA ASN A 300 11.63 0.76 20.05
C ASN A 300 10.51 1.45 19.29
N ARG A 301 9.85 0.71 18.43
CA ARG A 301 8.80 1.29 17.58
C ARG A 301 7.51 1.49 18.37
N PRO A 302 6.88 2.67 18.26
CA PRO A 302 5.50 2.85 18.70
C PRO A 302 4.56 1.95 17.90
N ILE A 303 3.55 1.41 18.58
CA ILE A 303 2.48 0.61 17.98
C ILE A 303 1.16 1.30 18.23
N ILE A 304 0.43 1.59 17.16
CA ILE A 304 -0.93 2.10 17.23
C ILE A 304 -1.86 0.97 16.80
N THR A 305 -2.81 0.64 17.65
CA THR A 305 -3.88 -0.31 17.36
C THR A 305 -5.17 0.45 17.15
N ILE A 306 -5.77 0.29 15.98
CA ILE A 306 -6.96 1.04 15.57
C ILE A 306 -8.12 0.06 15.39
N ASP A 307 -9.26 0.38 16.02
CA ASP A 307 -10.54 -0.27 15.75
C ASP A 307 -11.31 0.57 14.71
N PRO A 308 -11.36 0.14 13.45
CA PRO A 308 -11.98 0.96 12.41
C PRO A 308 -13.51 0.99 12.50
N GLU A 309 -14.17 0.01 13.13
CA GLU A 309 -15.61 0.02 13.33
C GLU A 309 -16.02 1.02 14.41
N MET A 310 -15.30 1.01 15.53
CA MET A 310 -15.55 1.91 16.64
C MET A 310 -14.93 3.30 16.43
N MET A 311 -14.03 3.43 15.47
CA MET A 311 -13.21 4.63 15.25
C MET A 311 -12.49 5.05 16.52
N THR A 312 -11.78 4.13 17.13
CA THR A 312 -10.98 4.33 18.35
C THR A 312 -9.59 3.76 18.14
N HIS A 313 -8.65 4.18 18.96
CA HIS A 313 -7.29 3.68 18.92
C HIS A 313 -6.65 3.62 20.32
N THR A 314 -5.58 2.83 20.41
CA THR A 314 -4.66 2.81 21.54
C THR A 314 -3.24 2.88 21.02
N SER A 315 -2.30 3.33 21.84
CA SER A 315 -0.89 3.33 21.51
C SER A 315 -0.02 2.86 22.67
N LYS A 316 1.07 2.23 22.31
CA LYS A 316 2.12 1.75 23.20
C LYS A 316 3.43 1.64 22.42
N TYR A 317 4.47 1.05 23.01
CA TYR A 317 5.67 0.64 22.30
C TYR A 317 5.66 -0.87 22.08
N LEU A 318 6.38 -1.31 21.04
CA LEU A 318 6.64 -2.73 20.82
C LEU A 318 7.39 -3.29 22.03
N CYS A 319 6.82 -4.30 22.68
CA CYS A 319 7.35 -4.78 23.96
C CYS A 319 8.67 -5.55 23.83
N SER A 320 8.89 -6.24 22.71
CA SER A 320 10.08 -7.08 22.51
C SER A 320 11.38 -6.32 22.76
N LYS A 321 12.36 -7.03 23.34
CA LYS A 321 13.73 -6.55 23.49
C LYS A 321 14.47 -6.36 22.17
N ILE A 322 13.93 -6.86 21.07
CA ILE A 322 14.52 -6.70 19.74
C ILE A 322 14.14 -5.32 19.20
N LEU A 323 15.11 -4.41 19.20
CA LEU A 323 14.94 -3.06 18.70
C LEU A 323 15.03 -3.03 17.18
N THR A 324 14.17 -2.27 16.52
CA THR A 324 14.04 -2.31 15.06
C THR A 324 14.25 -0.98 14.37
N ASP A 325 14.45 0.10 15.10
CA ASP A 325 14.77 1.39 14.49
C ASP A 325 16.28 1.54 14.25
N THR A 326 16.68 2.42 13.34
CA THR A 326 18.08 2.83 13.21
C THR A 326 18.48 3.79 14.33
N SER A 327 19.79 3.99 14.51
CA SER A 327 20.35 4.70 15.66
C SER A 327 19.94 4.08 16.98
N ARG A 328 19.79 2.76 16.97
CA ARG A 328 19.48 1.97 18.14
C ARG A 328 20.75 1.56 18.89
N PRO A 329 20.64 1.39 20.21
CA PRO A 329 21.69 0.72 20.99
C PRO A 329 21.69 -0.79 20.71
N ASN A 330 22.60 -1.51 21.33
CA ASN A 330 22.52 -2.97 21.40
C ASN A 330 21.20 -3.40 22.04
N ASP A 331 20.67 -4.54 21.63
CA ASP A 331 19.43 -5.05 22.19
C ASP A 331 19.55 -5.20 23.72
N PRO A 332 18.61 -4.65 24.50
CA PRO A 332 18.65 -4.76 25.95
C PRO A 332 18.25 -6.16 26.42
N ILE A 333 18.40 -6.41 27.70
CA ILE A 333 17.95 -7.66 28.34
C ILE A 333 16.43 -7.76 28.33
N ASN A 334 15.77 -6.64 28.54
CA ASN A 334 14.29 -6.52 28.48
C ASN A 334 13.90 -5.37 27.55
N GLY A 335 12.80 -5.57 26.82
CA GLY A 335 12.13 -4.50 26.11
C GLY A 335 11.28 -3.63 27.04
N ASN A 336 10.46 -2.76 26.47
CA ASN A 336 9.59 -1.87 27.22
C ASN A 336 8.33 -1.55 26.40
N CYS A 337 7.16 -1.89 26.94
CA CYS A 337 5.87 -1.60 26.31
C CYS A 337 5.40 -0.16 26.53
N ASP A 338 5.86 0.47 27.61
CA ASP A 338 5.22 1.67 28.17
C ASP A 338 6.01 2.96 27.91
N ALA A 339 7.27 2.84 27.55
CA ALA A 339 8.15 3.97 27.35
C ALA A 339 9.19 3.75 26.25
N PRO A 340 9.71 4.83 25.65
CA PRO A 340 10.78 4.72 24.69
C PRO A 340 12.06 4.20 25.32
N ILE A 341 12.80 3.37 24.57
CA ILE A 341 14.15 2.93 24.90
C ILE A 341 15.12 3.84 24.17
N THR A 342 15.92 4.58 24.94
CA THR A 342 16.94 5.49 24.42
C THR A 342 18.31 4.81 24.41
N GLY A 343 19.30 5.44 23.83
CA GLY A 343 20.70 4.97 23.89
C GLY A 343 21.41 4.87 22.55
N GLY A 344 20.74 5.16 21.46
CA GLY A 344 21.37 5.42 20.18
C GLY A 344 21.50 6.91 19.93
N SER A 345 21.78 7.32 18.70
CA SER A 345 21.71 8.72 18.30
C SER A 345 20.26 9.20 18.36
N PRO A 346 19.96 10.35 18.98
CA PRO A 346 18.58 10.70 19.29
C PRO A 346 17.73 11.12 18.10
N ASP A 347 18.29 11.56 17.00
CA ASP A 347 17.53 12.20 15.95
C ASP A 347 17.22 11.39 14.71
N PRO A 348 18.02 10.52 14.19
CA PRO A 348 17.58 9.75 13.04
C PRO A 348 16.91 8.46 13.45
N GLY A 349 15.83 8.18 12.81
CA GLY A 349 15.20 6.90 12.79
C GLY A 349 15.00 6.47 11.34
N VAL A 350 14.25 5.43 11.13
CA VAL A 350 13.85 4.94 9.82
C VAL A 350 12.43 4.43 9.88
N LYS A 351 11.67 4.68 8.81
CA LYS A 351 10.38 4.03 8.65
C LYS A 351 10.58 2.52 8.58
N GLY A 352 9.80 1.79 9.36
CA GLY A 352 9.80 0.34 9.40
C GLY A 352 8.43 -0.21 9.71
N PHE A 353 8.34 -1.51 9.87
CA PHE A 353 7.08 -2.23 10.09
C PHE A 353 7.28 -3.40 11.05
N ALA A 354 6.17 -3.97 11.49
CA ALA A 354 6.12 -5.23 12.23
C ALA A 354 4.79 -5.92 11.94
N PHE A 355 4.82 -7.24 11.78
CA PHE A 355 3.62 -8.06 11.75
C PHE A 355 3.45 -8.73 13.09
N LEU A 356 2.35 -8.43 13.77
CA LEU A 356 2.11 -8.80 15.16
C LEU A 356 0.90 -9.74 15.24
N ASP A 357 1.17 -11.03 15.30
CA ASP A 357 0.17 -12.09 15.30
C ASP A 357 0.56 -13.22 16.27
N GLY A 358 0.61 -12.89 17.56
CA GLY A 358 0.96 -13.86 18.60
C GLY A 358 2.31 -14.51 18.36
N GLU A 359 2.36 -15.83 18.29
CA GLU A 359 3.60 -16.57 18.03
C GLU A 359 4.13 -16.41 16.60
N ASN A 360 3.27 -16.00 15.67
CA ASN A 360 3.62 -15.76 14.28
C ASN A 360 3.91 -14.27 14.03
N SER A 361 4.72 -13.66 14.89
CA SER A 361 5.11 -12.26 14.73
C SER A 361 6.47 -12.15 14.06
N TRP A 362 6.58 -11.20 13.13
CA TRP A 362 7.81 -10.94 12.38
C TRP A 362 8.18 -9.47 12.45
N LEU A 363 9.44 -9.22 12.75
CA LEU A 363 10.03 -7.89 12.80
C LEU A 363 11.05 -7.73 11.68
N GLY A 364 10.98 -6.62 10.97
CA GLY A 364 12.02 -6.23 10.01
C GLY A 364 12.87 -5.11 10.56
N ARG A 365 14.18 -5.15 10.30
CA ARG A 365 15.09 -4.07 10.68
C ARG A 365 16.32 -3.99 9.79
N THR A 366 16.94 -2.83 9.74
CA THR A 366 18.26 -2.69 9.14
C THR A 366 19.28 -3.52 9.92
N ILE A 367 20.25 -4.11 9.23
CA ILE A 367 21.32 -4.88 9.89
C ILE A 367 22.21 -3.93 10.67
N SER A 368 22.61 -2.81 10.07
CA SER A 368 23.34 -1.77 10.81
C SER A 368 22.43 -1.09 11.83
N LYS A 369 22.98 -0.83 13.01
CA LYS A 369 22.32 -0.05 14.05
C LYS A 369 22.40 1.45 13.78
N ASP A 370 23.39 1.89 13.04
CA ASP A 370 23.76 3.30 12.88
C ASP A 370 23.48 3.84 11.46
N SER A 371 23.22 2.95 10.51
CA SER A 371 23.06 3.29 9.11
C SER A 371 21.89 2.55 8.48
N ARG A 372 21.36 3.09 7.41
CA ARG A 372 20.36 2.42 6.56
C ARG A 372 21.08 1.48 5.60
N SER A 373 21.63 0.40 6.14
CA SER A 373 22.31 -0.63 5.35
C SER A 373 21.93 -2.02 5.82
N GLY A 374 21.81 -2.93 4.87
CA GLY A 374 21.30 -4.25 5.08
C GLY A 374 19.83 -4.28 5.52
N TYR A 375 19.24 -5.44 5.51
CA TYR A 375 17.89 -5.66 6.01
C TYR A 375 17.72 -7.13 6.41
N GLU A 376 17.07 -7.37 7.53
CA GLU A 376 16.83 -8.71 8.06
C GLU A 376 15.41 -8.84 8.60
N MET A 377 14.87 -10.05 8.50
CA MET A 377 13.61 -10.43 9.11
C MET A 377 13.85 -11.40 10.26
N LEU A 378 13.20 -11.13 11.38
CA LEU A 378 13.30 -11.90 12.61
C LEU A 378 11.91 -12.36 13.03
N LYS A 379 11.72 -13.66 13.21
CA LYS A 379 10.52 -14.18 13.84
C LYS A 379 10.69 -14.07 15.34
N VAL A 380 9.87 -13.24 15.96
CA VAL A 380 9.93 -12.97 17.40
C VAL A 380 8.57 -13.26 18.01
N PRO A 381 8.35 -14.45 18.56
CA PRO A 381 7.05 -14.83 19.11
C PRO A 381 6.59 -13.86 20.18
N ASN A 382 5.32 -13.44 20.10
CA ASN A 382 4.71 -12.51 21.05
C ASN A 382 5.46 -11.18 21.24
N ALA A 383 6.06 -10.68 20.18
CA ALA A 383 6.83 -9.42 20.18
C ALA A 383 6.00 -8.23 20.66
N GLU A 384 4.70 -8.24 20.44
CA GLU A 384 3.81 -7.15 20.85
C GLU A 384 3.67 -7.02 22.35
N THR A 385 3.74 -8.15 23.10
CA THR A 385 3.34 -8.20 24.51
C THR A 385 4.43 -8.68 25.46
N ASP A 386 5.45 -9.37 24.97
CA ASP A 386 6.50 -9.99 25.79
C ASP A 386 7.81 -9.21 25.67
N THR A 387 8.21 -8.59 26.77
CA THR A 387 9.47 -7.83 26.86
C THR A 387 10.73 -8.67 26.78
N GLN A 388 10.63 -9.99 26.99
CA GLN A 388 11.75 -10.92 26.96
C GLN A 388 11.82 -11.74 25.67
N SER A 389 10.82 -11.62 24.79
CA SER A 389 10.81 -12.39 23.56
C SER A 389 11.99 -12.05 22.65
N GLY A 390 12.63 -13.09 22.16
CA GLY A 390 13.74 -13.01 21.22
C GLY A 390 13.47 -13.81 19.96
N PRO A 391 14.37 -13.73 18.96
CA PRO A 391 14.15 -14.35 17.67
C PRO A 391 14.23 -15.88 17.75
N THR A 392 13.33 -16.55 17.06
CA THR A 392 13.34 -18.01 16.86
C THR A 392 13.63 -18.40 15.41
N SER A 393 13.56 -17.44 14.49
CA SER A 393 13.87 -17.63 13.09
C SER A 393 14.44 -16.34 12.51
N TYR A 394 15.26 -16.48 11.50
CA TYR A 394 15.96 -15.37 10.85
C TYR A 394 15.98 -15.57 9.35
N GLN A 395 15.83 -14.49 8.61
CA GLN A 395 16.05 -14.48 7.17
C GLN A 395 16.76 -13.20 6.73
N LEU A 396 17.86 -13.37 5.99
CA LEU A 396 18.55 -12.26 5.34
C LEU A 396 17.72 -11.76 4.15
N ILE A 397 17.52 -10.46 4.06
CA ILE A 397 16.82 -9.82 2.95
C ILE A 397 17.78 -9.01 2.08
N VAL A 398 18.59 -8.15 2.70
CA VAL A 398 19.64 -7.36 2.05
C VAL A 398 20.90 -7.47 2.88
N ASN A 399 22.01 -7.91 2.29
CA ASN A 399 23.26 -8.01 3.05
C ASN A 399 23.77 -6.62 3.45
N ASN A 400 24.54 -6.55 4.54
CA ASN A 400 24.95 -5.29 5.16
C ASN A 400 25.99 -4.50 4.35
N GLN A 401 26.42 -4.99 3.21
CA GLN A 401 27.30 -4.27 2.29
C GLN A 401 26.52 -3.39 1.30
N ASN A 402 25.21 -3.46 1.34
CA ASN A 402 24.32 -2.72 0.45
C ASN A 402 23.42 -1.77 1.25
N TRP A 403 23.14 -0.60 0.66
CA TRP A 403 22.23 0.39 1.23
C TRP A 403 20.80 -0.12 1.20
N SER A 404 20.09 0.16 2.25
CA SER A 404 18.66 -0.02 2.38
C SER A 404 17.99 1.32 2.72
N GLY A 405 16.86 1.32 3.37
CA GLY A 405 16.15 2.55 3.70
C GLY A 405 14.84 2.26 4.40
N TYR A 406 13.83 2.99 3.99
CA TYR A 406 12.48 2.80 4.48
C TYR A 406 11.97 1.40 4.14
N SER A 407 11.16 0.87 5.02
CA SER A 407 10.41 -0.36 4.79
C SER A 407 9.00 -0.20 5.33
N GLY A 408 8.08 -0.95 4.78
CA GLY A 408 6.69 -0.86 5.18
C GLY A 408 5.91 -2.10 4.80
N ALA A 409 4.77 -2.26 5.44
CA ALA A 409 3.85 -3.34 5.20
C ALA A 409 2.89 -3.01 4.04
N PHE A 410 2.47 -4.02 3.34
CA PHE A 410 1.31 -3.98 2.46
C PHE A 410 0.70 -5.37 2.36
N ILE A 411 -0.57 -5.43 2.01
CA ILE A 411 -1.29 -6.70 1.83
C ILE A 411 -2.16 -6.58 0.59
N ASP A 412 -2.21 -7.65 -0.20
CA ASP A 412 -3.26 -7.82 -1.20
C ASP A 412 -4.49 -8.42 -0.50
N TYR A 413 -5.39 -7.54 -0.09
CA TYR A 413 -6.62 -7.91 0.59
C TYR A 413 -7.65 -8.60 -0.32
N TRP A 414 -7.43 -8.53 -1.64
CA TRP A 414 -8.33 -9.10 -2.66
C TRP A 414 -7.83 -10.42 -3.23
N ALA A 415 -6.66 -10.89 -2.79
CA ALA A 415 -6.20 -12.23 -3.12
C ALA A 415 -7.18 -13.27 -2.57
N ASN A 416 -7.52 -14.27 -3.42
CA ASN A 416 -8.47 -15.30 -3.04
C ASN A 416 -7.82 -16.33 -2.11
N LYS A 417 -7.74 -16.00 -0.83
CA LYS A 417 -7.19 -16.84 0.24
C LYS A 417 -8.05 -16.73 1.49
N GLU A 418 -7.96 -17.72 2.37
CA GLU A 418 -8.65 -17.73 3.65
C GLU A 418 -8.02 -16.80 4.69
N CYS A 419 -6.81 -16.34 4.44
CA CYS A 419 -6.05 -15.46 5.30
C CYS A 419 -5.41 -14.33 4.48
N PHE A 420 -5.08 -13.21 5.13
CA PHE A 420 -4.32 -12.13 4.52
C PHE A 420 -2.83 -12.43 4.59
N ASN A 421 -2.18 -12.49 3.43
CA ASN A 421 -0.76 -12.79 3.35
C ASN A 421 0.06 -11.52 3.59
N PRO A 422 0.86 -11.44 4.66
CA PRO A 422 1.67 -10.27 4.93
C PRO A 422 2.77 -10.10 3.89
N CYS A 423 2.94 -8.89 3.42
CA CYS A 423 4.00 -8.49 2.49
C CYS A 423 4.66 -7.22 3.00
N PHE A 424 5.90 -7.03 2.62
CA PHE A 424 6.64 -5.80 2.90
C PHE A 424 7.52 -5.41 1.71
N TYR A 425 7.91 -4.15 1.69
CA TYR A 425 8.91 -3.64 0.76
C TYR A 425 10.11 -3.09 1.54
N VAL A 426 11.24 -3.01 0.87
CA VAL A 426 12.44 -2.32 1.34
C VAL A 426 12.88 -1.34 0.27
N GLU A 427 13.01 -0.08 0.66
CA GLU A 427 13.62 0.96 -0.15
C GLU A 427 15.13 0.76 -0.21
N LEU A 428 15.69 0.69 -1.40
CA LEU A 428 17.12 0.54 -1.63
C LEU A 428 17.66 1.91 -2.06
N ILE A 429 18.00 2.74 -1.07
CA ILE A 429 18.48 4.12 -1.32
C ILE A 429 19.85 4.09 -1.98
N ARG A 430 20.03 4.90 -3.02
CA ARG A 430 21.31 5.11 -3.69
C ARG A 430 21.60 6.61 -3.82
N GLY A 431 22.86 6.93 -3.95
CA GLY A 431 23.31 8.30 -4.04
C GLY A 431 23.58 8.96 -2.69
N ARG A 432 23.40 10.26 -2.64
CA ARG A 432 23.68 11.05 -1.43
C ARG A 432 22.71 10.73 -0.29
N PRO A 433 23.19 10.86 0.96
CA PRO A 433 24.50 11.38 1.39
C PRO A 433 25.62 10.36 1.37
N LYS A 434 25.33 9.06 1.31
CA LYS A 434 26.33 7.99 1.50
C LYS A 434 27.20 7.76 0.28
N GLU A 435 26.67 7.94 -0.90
CA GLU A 435 27.41 7.83 -2.16
C GLU A 435 27.56 9.22 -2.77
N SER A 436 28.67 9.86 -2.47
CA SER A 436 28.94 11.27 -2.84
C SER A 436 29.42 11.45 -4.28
N ASP A 437 29.64 10.39 -5.02
CA ASP A 437 30.03 10.41 -6.42
C ASP A 437 28.98 11.01 -7.35
N VAL A 438 27.73 11.00 -6.92
CA VAL A 438 26.61 11.62 -7.62
C VAL A 438 25.98 12.71 -6.75
N LEU A 439 25.27 13.65 -7.38
CA LEU A 439 24.63 14.78 -6.70
C LEU A 439 23.14 14.57 -6.44
N TRP A 440 22.63 13.40 -6.78
CA TRP A 440 21.22 13.01 -6.57
C TRP A 440 21.09 11.99 -5.46
N THR A 441 19.85 11.84 -4.97
CA THR A 441 19.40 10.74 -4.11
C THR A 441 18.19 10.11 -4.75
N SER A 442 18.22 8.81 -4.92
CA SER A 442 17.09 8.04 -5.47
C SER A 442 17.08 6.65 -4.88
N ASN A 443 16.24 5.79 -5.40
CA ASN A 443 16.10 4.42 -4.91
C ASN A 443 15.66 3.43 -5.98
N SER A 444 15.99 2.17 -5.74
CA SER A 444 15.22 1.02 -6.18
C SER A 444 14.38 0.49 -5.04
N MET A 445 13.54 -0.51 -5.27
CA MET A 445 12.88 -1.24 -4.20
C MET A 445 12.76 -2.73 -4.49
N VAL A 446 12.62 -3.49 -3.43
CA VAL A 446 12.30 -4.90 -3.44
C VAL A 446 11.08 -5.15 -2.56
N ALA A 447 10.18 -6.01 -3.01
CA ALA A 447 8.98 -6.40 -2.28
C ALA A 447 8.95 -7.91 -2.08
N LEU A 448 8.63 -8.34 -0.86
CA LEU A 448 8.57 -9.75 -0.47
C LEU A 448 7.24 -10.05 0.22
N CYS A 449 6.79 -11.27 0.08
CA CYS A 449 5.60 -11.78 0.75
C CYS A 449 5.90 -13.03 1.56
N GLY A 450 5.08 -13.27 2.58
CA GLY A 450 5.21 -14.43 3.44
C GLY A 450 4.83 -15.74 2.74
N SER A 451 5.44 -16.83 3.18
CA SER A 451 5.12 -18.19 2.78
C SER A 451 5.10 -19.11 3.99
N ARG A 452 4.20 -20.08 3.99
CA ARG A 452 4.21 -21.18 4.98
C ARG A 452 5.38 -22.13 4.75
N GLU A 453 5.85 -22.22 3.53
CA GLU A 453 7.01 -23.02 3.18
C GLU A 453 8.28 -22.39 3.72
N ARG A 454 9.29 -23.22 3.98
CA ARG A 454 10.64 -22.76 4.35
C ARG A 454 11.47 -22.67 3.07
N LEU A 455 11.54 -21.47 2.51
CA LEU A 455 12.32 -21.17 1.33
C LEU A 455 13.75 -20.77 1.70
N GLY A 456 14.67 -20.89 0.75
CA GLY A 456 16.04 -20.45 0.91
C GLY A 456 16.15 -18.92 1.10
N SER A 457 17.23 -18.50 1.75
CA SER A 457 17.53 -17.07 1.95
C SER A 457 18.42 -16.55 0.83
N TRP A 458 18.06 -15.37 0.31
CA TRP A 458 18.81 -14.67 -0.72
C TRP A 458 19.00 -13.23 -0.30
N SER A 459 20.02 -12.58 -0.81
CA SER A 459 20.20 -11.14 -0.63
C SER A 459 19.65 -10.39 -1.85
N TRP A 460 18.65 -9.57 -1.62
CA TRP A 460 17.97 -8.77 -2.62
C TRP A 460 18.44 -7.33 -2.51
N HIS A 461 19.41 -6.92 -3.31
CA HIS A 461 20.01 -5.60 -3.24
C HIS A 461 20.02 -4.92 -4.60
N ASP A 462 20.27 -3.62 -4.58
CA ASP A 462 20.59 -2.87 -5.77
C ASP A 462 22.11 -2.80 -5.93
N GLY A 463 22.67 -3.76 -6.66
CA GLY A 463 24.11 -3.86 -6.92
C GLY A 463 24.58 -3.03 -8.13
N ALA A 464 23.77 -2.07 -8.58
CA ALA A 464 24.13 -1.22 -9.71
C ALA A 464 25.33 -0.34 -9.39
N GLU A 465 26.23 -0.20 -10.33
CA GLU A 465 27.33 0.73 -10.27
C GLU A 465 26.85 2.11 -10.68
N ILE A 466 26.97 3.11 -9.79
CA ILE A 466 26.41 4.44 -10.01
C ILE A 466 27.36 5.47 -10.61
N ILE A 467 28.59 5.09 -10.94
CA ILE A 467 29.56 5.98 -11.57
C ILE A 467 29.09 6.48 -12.95
N TYR A 468 28.20 5.74 -13.60
CA TYR A 468 27.61 6.14 -14.88
C TYR A 468 26.72 7.39 -14.81
N PHE A 469 26.33 7.79 -13.61
CA PHE A 469 25.41 8.90 -13.39
C PHE A 469 26.11 10.21 -12.97
N LYS A 470 27.43 10.30 -13.14
CA LYS A 470 28.22 11.51 -12.85
C LYS A 470 27.88 12.66 -13.79
#